data_88d31e07eae019b27bc68221c8e34b9a
#
_entry.id   88d31e07eae019b27bc68221c8e34b9a
#
_cell.length_a   1.000
_cell.length_b   1.000
_cell.length_c   1.000
_cell.angle_alpha   90.00
_cell.angle_beta   90.00
_cell.angle_gamma   90.00
#
_symmetry.space_group_name_H-M   'P 1'
#
loop_
_entity.id
_entity.type
_entity.pdbx_description
1 polymer ?
#
loop_
_entity_poly.entity_id
_entity_poly.type
_entity_poly.pdbx_seq_one_letter_code
_entity_poly.pdbx_strand_id
1 'polypeptide(L)'
;MQNAGKVRNTGFELDLTHRNQLNLFKYSASFNFSYVKNEITDLNGGDIPGRSVGDPVDNIYGYVCEGIFRTQEEIDNSCSQIWGAVPGDLKYADINNDNVVDQSDRISLGSTFPKINFGLRLNCEYRNFDLTMLMQGAGMVKGVTAGEISQAFMNGGKVTEEWLDRWTPNNINASYPRLTLSSSSRNYMTSSFWVQNASYLKMRNLQIGYTIPKHLLTNWGISNLRLYCSIAVSYTHLRA
;
A
#
# COMPACT_ATOMS: atom_id res chain seq x y z
N MET A 1 -15.83 -23.78 -20.74
CA MET A 1 -15.53 -22.58 -19.92
C MET A 1 -16.84 -21.92 -19.59
N GLN A 2 -17.17 -21.76 -18.31
CA GLN A 2 -18.29 -20.96 -17.86
C GLN A 2 -17.76 -19.62 -17.34
N ASN A 3 -18.46 -18.52 -17.64
CA ASN A 3 -18.15 -17.23 -17.06
C ASN A 3 -18.52 -17.26 -15.56
N ALA A 4 -17.50 -17.17 -14.69
CA ALA A 4 -17.66 -17.29 -13.24
C ALA A 4 -18.19 -16.01 -12.57
N GLY A 5 -18.36 -14.92 -13.30
CA GLY A 5 -18.87 -13.67 -12.75
C GLY A 5 -18.70 -12.48 -13.69
N LYS A 6 -19.25 -11.33 -13.27
CA LYS A 6 -19.12 -10.03 -13.95
C LYS A 6 -18.47 -9.01 -13.05
N VAL A 7 -17.59 -8.20 -13.61
CA VAL A 7 -16.88 -7.12 -12.94
C VAL A 7 -17.12 -5.83 -13.68
N ARG A 8 -17.34 -4.76 -12.96
CA ARG A 8 -17.51 -3.41 -13.50
C ARG A 8 -16.41 -2.49 -12.97
N ASN A 9 -15.78 -1.77 -13.89
CA ASN A 9 -14.90 -0.66 -13.57
C ASN A 9 -15.61 0.64 -13.92
N THR A 10 -15.67 1.56 -12.97
CA THR A 10 -16.25 2.89 -13.16
C THR A 10 -15.27 3.92 -12.60
N GLY A 11 -15.00 4.97 -13.37
CA GLY A 11 -14.03 5.96 -12.94
C GLY A 11 -14.03 7.20 -13.81
N PHE A 12 -13.10 8.08 -13.51
CA PHE A 12 -12.81 9.24 -14.32
C PHE A 12 -11.31 9.51 -14.35
N GLU A 13 -10.89 10.18 -15.41
CA GLU A 13 -9.50 10.60 -15.62
C GLU A 13 -9.47 12.10 -15.88
N LEU A 14 -8.45 12.75 -15.39
CA LEU A 14 -8.22 14.19 -15.54
C LEU A 14 -6.76 14.41 -15.94
N ASP A 15 -6.55 15.07 -17.07
CA ASP A 15 -5.26 15.53 -17.53
C ASP A 15 -5.25 17.06 -17.66
N LEU A 16 -4.38 17.69 -16.90
CA LEU A 16 -4.18 19.13 -16.91
C LEU A 16 -2.76 19.45 -17.34
N THR A 17 -2.61 20.30 -18.33
CA THR A 17 -1.31 20.81 -18.73
C THR A 17 -1.35 22.33 -18.84
N HIS A 18 -0.44 22.95 -18.13
CA HIS A 18 -0.23 24.39 -18.21
C HIS A 18 1.18 24.70 -18.68
N ARG A 19 1.31 25.57 -19.68
CA ARG A 19 2.59 26.01 -20.23
C ARG A 19 2.59 27.53 -20.29
N ASN A 20 3.67 28.14 -19.86
CA ASN A 20 3.81 29.58 -19.95
C ASN A 20 5.29 29.97 -20.12
N GLN A 21 5.49 31.17 -20.62
CA GLN A 21 6.80 31.81 -20.75
C GLN A 21 6.71 33.24 -20.20
N LEU A 22 7.49 33.49 -19.15
CA LEU A 22 7.64 34.79 -18.51
C LEU A 22 9.07 35.28 -18.76
N ASN A 23 9.23 36.10 -19.80
CA ASN A 23 10.55 36.55 -20.26
C ASN A 23 11.51 35.37 -20.57
N LEU A 24 12.55 35.21 -19.73
CA LEU A 24 13.56 34.15 -19.87
C LEU A 24 13.19 32.85 -19.14
N PHE A 25 12.12 32.85 -18.38
CA PHE A 25 11.63 31.68 -17.64
C PHE A 25 10.51 31.01 -18.43
N LYS A 26 10.72 29.75 -18.80
CA LYS A 26 9.71 28.90 -19.42
C LYS A 26 9.37 27.77 -18.47
N TYR A 27 8.12 27.40 -18.37
CA TYR A 27 7.71 26.23 -17.62
C TYR A 27 6.57 25.46 -18.29
N SER A 28 6.53 24.19 -18.01
CA SER A 28 5.43 23.29 -18.33
C SER A 28 5.13 22.42 -17.13
N ALA A 29 3.93 22.50 -16.60
CA ALA A 29 3.42 21.63 -15.54
C ALA A 29 2.30 20.76 -16.11
N SER A 30 2.42 19.46 -15.99
CA SER A 30 1.39 18.49 -16.39
C SER A 30 1.03 17.65 -15.19
N PHE A 31 -0.25 17.59 -14.87
CA PHE A 31 -0.82 16.79 -13.80
C PHE A 31 -1.82 15.81 -14.42
N ASN A 32 -1.67 14.54 -14.12
CA ASN A 32 -2.67 13.53 -14.42
C ASN A 32 -3.23 12.93 -13.13
N PHE A 33 -4.48 12.59 -13.16
CA PHE A 33 -5.20 11.97 -12.05
C PHE A 33 -6.20 10.97 -12.60
N SER A 34 -6.26 9.78 -12.02
CA SER A 34 -7.29 8.80 -12.30
C SER A 34 -7.90 8.26 -11.02
N TYR A 35 -9.21 8.10 -11.02
CA TYR A 35 -9.96 7.39 -9.99
C TYR A 35 -10.73 6.25 -10.64
N VAL A 36 -10.56 5.03 -10.14
CA VAL A 36 -11.25 3.83 -10.64
C VAL A 36 -11.85 3.07 -9.46
N LYS A 37 -13.16 2.82 -9.52
CA LYS A 37 -13.87 1.88 -8.66
C LYS A 37 -14.04 0.57 -9.42
N ASN A 38 -13.42 -0.49 -8.92
CA ASN A 38 -13.62 -1.86 -9.38
C ASN A 38 -14.63 -2.54 -8.46
N GLU A 39 -15.63 -3.22 -9.00
CA GLU A 39 -16.62 -3.97 -8.22
C GLU A 39 -17.11 -5.22 -8.95
N ILE A 40 -17.31 -6.29 -8.22
CA ILE A 40 -17.99 -7.50 -8.67
C ILE A 40 -19.48 -7.17 -8.72
N THR A 41 -20.11 -7.36 -9.88
CA THR A 41 -21.54 -7.09 -10.07
C THR A 41 -22.39 -8.35 -10.10
N ASP A 42 -21.79 -9.51 -10.36
CA ASP A 42 -22.50 -10.78 -10.43
C ASP A 42 -21.50 -11.94 -10.24
N LEU A 43 -21.87 -12.96 -9.51
CA LEU A 43 -21.09 -14.18 -9.29
C LEU A 43 -21.73 -15.41 -9.95
N ASN A 44 -22.73 -15.22 -10.84
CA ASN A 44 -23.46 -16.30 -11.54
C ASN A 44 -24.02 -17.38 -10.59
N GLY A 45 -24.46 -16.98 -9.39
CA GLY A 45 -24.98 -17.90 -8.37
C GLY A 45 -23.88 -18.73 -7.68
N GLY A 46 -22.61 -18.47 -7.92
CA GLY A 46 -21.49 -19.09 -7.22
C GLY A 46 -21.23 -18.41 -5.88
N ASP A 47 -21.01 -19.20 -4.85
CA ASP A 47 -20.43 -18.72 -3.59
C ASP A 47 -18.90 -18.88 -3.68
N ILE A 48 -18.20 -17.75 -3.81
CA ILE A 48 -16.74 -17.72 -3.86
C ILE A 48 -16.24 -17.18 -2.52
N PRO A 49 -15.60 -18.00 -1.70
CA PRO A 49 -15.12 -17.56 -0.39
C PRO A 49 -14.27 -16.29 -0.49
N GLY A 50 -14.65 -15.28 0.28
CA GLY A 50 -13.95 -13.99 0.30
C GLY A 50 -14.27 -13.05 -0.84
N ARG A 51 -15.33 -13.30 -1.61
CA ARG A 51 -15.78 -12.43 -2.70
C ARG A 51 -17.28 -12.27 -2.65
N SER A 52 -17.75 -11.05 -2.52
CA SER A 52 -19.17 -10.71 -2.52
C SER A 52 -19.48 -9.71 -3.63
N VAL A 53 -20.73 -9.67 -4.09
CA VAL A 53 -21.19 -8.64 -4.98
C VAL A 53 -21.05 -7.28 -4.31
N GLY A 54 -20.44 -6.32 -5.00
CA GLY A 54 -20.07 -5.00 -4.46
C GLY A 54 -18.61 -4.88 -4.03
N ASP A 55 -17.93 -5.99 -3.77
CA ASP A 55 -16.50 -5.98 -3.44
C ASP A 55 -15.62 -5.79 -4.67
N PRO A 56 -14.41 -5.22 -4.51
CA PRO A 56 -13.40 -5.24 -5.55
C PRO A 56 -12.87 -6.66 -5.79
N VAL A 57 -12.43 -6.95 -7.01
CA VAL A 57 -11.86 -8.27 -7.37
C VAL A 57 -10.64 -8.62 -6.52
N ASP A 58 -9.78 -7.62 -6.24
CA ASP A 58 -8.57 -7.77 -5.43
C ASP A 58 -8.84 -7.43 -3.95
N ASN A 59 -9.97 -7.89 -3.43
CA ASN A 59 -10.37 -7.66 -2.06
C ASN A 59 -9.48 -8.44 -1.08
N ILE A 60 -9.01 -7.74 -0.04
CA ILE A 60 -8.39 -8.36 1.12
C ILE A 60 -9.52 -8.78 2.06
N TYR A 61 -9.75 -10.06 2.18
CA TYR A 61 -10.81 -10.63 3.00
C TYR A 61 -10.22 -11.27 4.26
N GLY A 62 -10.64 -10.79 5.42
CA GLY A 62 -10.01 -11.23 6.67
C GLY A 62 -10.74 -10.76 7.91
N TYR A 63 -10.15 -11.01 9.07
CA TYR A 63 -10.71 -10.71 10.37
C TYR A 63 -10.41 -9.28 10.83
N VAL A 64 -11.32 -8.66 11.55
CA VAL A 64 -11.05 -7.42 12.27
C VAL A 64 -10.33 -7.78 13.57
N CYS A 65 -9.13 -7.23 13.76
CA CYS A 65 -8.36 -7.39 14.98
C CYS A 65 -8.67 -6.25 15.93
N GLU A 66 -9.12 -6.57 17.15
CA GLU A 66 -9.37 -5.62 18.24
C GLU A 66 -8.16 -5.38 19.14
N GLY A 67 -7.14 -6.24 19.02
CA GLY A 67 -5.92 -6.15 19.83
C GLY A 67 -5.31 -7.51 20.14
N ILE A 68 -4.65 -7.60 21.27
CA ILE A 68 -4.00 -8.83 21.77
C ILE A 68 -4.62 -9.19 23.11
N PHE A 69 -4.97 -10.45 23.31
CA PHE A 69 -5.38 -10.94 24.62
C PHE A 69 -4.22 -10.84 25.62
N ARG A 70 -4.40 -10.06 26.65
CA ARG A 70 -3.34 -9.79 27.64
C ARG A 70 -3.32 -10.83 28.74
N THR A 71 -4.49 -11.30 29.15
CA THR A 71 -4.69 -12.23 30.27
C THR A 71 -5.66 -13.35 29.91
N GLN A 72 -5.67 -14.41 30.71
CA GLN A 72 -6.66 -15.48 30.58
C GLN A 72 -8.09 -14.98 30.91
N GLU A 73 -8.22 -14.06 31.85
CA GLU A 73 -9.50 -13.46 32.21
C GLU A 73 -10.14 -12.70 31.02
N GLU A 74 -9.36 -12.00 30.20
CA GLU A 74 -9.86 -11.36 28.96
C GLU A 74 -10.43 -12.40 28.00
N ILE A 75 -9.78 -13.57 27.88
CA ILE A 75 -10.23 -14.65 27.00
C ILE A 75 -11.54 -15.25 27.53
N ASP A 76 -11.59 -15.53 28.83
CA ASP A 76 -12.75 -16.18 29.48
C ASP A 76 -14.01 -15.28 29.39
N ASN A 77 -13.83 -13.96 29.35
CA ASN A 77 -14.89 -12.96 29.23
C ASN A 77 -15.20 -12.54 27.77
N SER A 78 -14.52 -13.12 26.77
CA SER A 78 -14.75 -12.80 25.38
C SER A 78 -15.56 -13.86 24.64
N CYS A 79 -16.03 -13.56 23.42
CA CYS A 79 -16.61 -14.55 22.52
C CYS A 79 -15.60 -15.66 22.20
N SER A 80 -16.11 -16.85 21.90
CA SER A 80 -15.27 -17.98 21.51
C SER A 80 -14.47 -17.66 20.26
N GLN A 81 -13.18 -17.83 20.34
CA GLN A 81 -12.27 -17.49 19.22
C GLN A 81 -11.96 -18.72 18.38
N ILE A 82 -11.81 -18.52 17.06
CA ILE A 82 -11.43 -19.59 16.11
C ILE A 82 -10.15 -20.30 16.57
N TRP A 83 -10.19 -21.63 16.64
CA TRP A 83 -9.10 -22.52 17.09
C TRP A 83 -8.62 -22.29 18.54
N GLY A 84 -9.48 -21.67 19.36
CA GLY A 84 -9.14 -21.30 20.73
C GLY A 84 -8.21 -20.07 20.80
N ALA A 85 -7.92 -19.61 22.00
CA ALA A 85 -7.00 -18.53 22.26
C ALA A 85 -6.20 -18.82 23.54
N VAL A 86 -5.02 -18.24 23.60
CA VAL A 86 -4.20 -18.16 24.83
C VAL A 86 -3.68 -16.72 24.97
N PRO A 87 -3.27 -16.31 26.19
CA PRO A 87 -2.70 -14.98 26.38
C PRO A 87 -1.56 -14.70 25.41
N GLY A 88 -1.58 -13.52 24.80
CA GLY A 88 -0.66 -13.10 23.74
C GLY A 88 -1.15 -13.36 22.31
N ASP A 89 -2.27 -14.02 22.10
CA ASP A 89 -2.85 -14.19 20.78
C ASP A 89 -3.64 -12.93 20.34
N LEU A 90 -3.76 -12.74 19.03
CA LEU A 90 -4.61 -11.69 18.47
C LEU A 90 -6.08 -11.96 18.84
N LYS A 91 -6.79 -10.91 19.21
CA LYS A 91 -8.23 -10.90 19.49
C LYS A 91 -8.96 -10.47 18.22
N TYR A 92 -9.85 -11.30 17.72
CA TYR A 92 -10.69 -11.00 16.56
C TYR A 92 -12.11 -10.65 16.98
N ALA A 93 -12.71 -9.71 16.27
CA ALA A 93 -14.08 -9.27 16.49
C ALA A 93 -15.09 -10.30 15.98
N ASP A 94 -16.13 -10.51 16.75
CA ASP A 94 -17.37 -11.18 16.36
C ASP A 94 -18.24 -10.14 15.61
N ILE A 95 -18.30 -10.24 14.29
CA ILE A 95 -18.98 -9.25 13.43
C ILE A 95 -20.48 -9.53 13.33
N ASN A 96 -20.86 -10.81 13.35
CA ASN A 96 -22.26 -11.22 13.21
C ASN A 96 -23.00 -11.27 14.57
N ASN A 97 -22.27 -11.14 15.70
CA ASN A 97 -22.76 -11.17 17.08
C ASN A 97 -23.41 -12.52 17.47
N ASP A 98 -22.83 -13.61 17.01
CA ASP A 98 -23.28 -14.96 17.39
C ASP A 98 -22.49 -15.55 18.59
N ASN A 99 -21.57 -14.78 19.18
CA ASN A 99 -20.63 -15.12 20.25
C ASN A 99 -19.56 -16.15 19.86
N VAL A 100 -19.35 -16.39 18.59
CA VAL A 100 -18.28 -17.25 18.05
C VAL A 100 -17.57 -16.58 16.92
N VAL A 101 -16.29 -16.34 17.04
CA VAL A 101 -15.46 -15.86 15.91
C VAL A 101 -15.10 -17.02 15.01
N ASP A 102 -15.65 -17.03 13.81
CA ASP A 102 -15.39 -18.05 12.79
C ASP A 102 -15.23 -17.45 11.38
N GLN A 103 -15.38 -18.25 10.33
CA GLN A 103 -15.24 -17.78 8.95
C GLN A 103 -16.29 -16.76 8.52
N SER A 104 -17.43 -16.72 9.21
CA SER A 104 -18.54 -15.79 8.93
C SER A 104 -18.23 -14.36 9.37
N ASP A 105 -17.24 -14.16 10.26
CA ASP A 105 -16.80 -12.84 10.75
C ASP A 105 -15.75 -12.18 9.88
N ARG A 106 -15.41 -12.82 8.77
CA ARG A 106 -14.47 -12.22 7.82
C ARG A 106 -15.16 -11.17 6.97
N ILE A 107 -14.53 -10.02 6.82
CA ILE A 107 -15.06 -8.91 6.03
C ILE A 107 -14.01 -8.38 5.05
N SER A 108 -14.42 -7.49 4.17
CA SER A 108 -13.53 -6.72 3.31
C SER A 108 -12.69 -5.74 4.12
N LEU A 109 -11.37 -5.92 4.13
CA LEU A 109 -10.41 -5.03 4.79
C LEU A 109 -9.81 -4.00 3.82
N GLY A 110 -10.22 -4.04 2.56
CA GLY A 110 -9.77 -3.14 1.50
C GLY A 110 -9.28 -3.88 0.27
N SER A 111 -8.66 -3.15 -0.64
CA SER A 111 -8.18 -3.67 -1.93
C SER A 111 -6.70 -3.47 -2.11
N THR A 112 -6.03 -4.44 -2.73
CA THR A 112 -4.64 -4.31 -3.17
C THR A 112 -4.49 -3.52 -4.46
N PHE A 113 -5.60 -3.22 -5.13
CA PHE A 113 -5.60 -2.38 -6.32
C PHE A 113 -5.84 -0.91 -5.95
N PRO A 114 -4.96 0.04 -6.36
CA PRO A 114 -5.11 1.45 -6.04
C PRO A 114 -6.34 2.03 -6.76
N LYS A 115 -7.22 2.69 -5.99
CA LYS A 115 -8.35 3.41 -6.58
C LYS A 115 -7.94 4.76 -7.16
N ILE A 116 -6.85 5.35 -6.66
CA ILE A 116 -6.33 6.64 -7.10
C ILE A 116 -4.93 6.44 -7.65
N ASN A 117 -4.68 6.97 -8.85
CA ASN A 117 -3.33 7.15 -9.38
C ASN A 117 -3.17 8.59 -9.83
N PHE A 118 -2.00 9.15 -9.58
CA PHE A 118 -1.68 10.52 -10.01
C PHE A 118 -0.21 10.67 -10.36
N GLY A 119 0.05 11.62 -11.24
CA GLY A 119 1.39 11.99 -11.64
C GLY A 119 1.53 13.49 -11.85
N LEU A 120 2.72 13.99 -11.56
CA LEU A 120 3.09 15.39 -11.79
C LEU A 120 4.41 15.41 -12.57
N ARG A 121 4.39 16.08 -13.72
CA ARG A 121 5.60 16.41 -14.48
C ARG A 121 5.77 17.91 -14.47
N LEU A 122 6.95 18.34 -14.05
CA LEU A 122 7.35 19.74 -14.10
C LEU A 122 8.62 19.86 -14.95
N ASN A 123 8.59 20.76 -15.95
CA ASN A 123 9.77 21.16 -16.69
C ASN A 123 9.90 22.67 -16.56
N CYS A 124 11.09 23.14 -16.20
CA CYS A 124 11.41 24.56 -16.09
C CYS A 124 12.71 24.84 -16.86
N GLU A 125 12.73 25.94 -17.55
CA GLU A 125 13.93 26.46 -18.23
C GLU A 125 14.13 27.93 -17.82
N TYR A 126 15.33 28.25 -17.41
CA TYR A 126 15.73 29.61 -17.11
C TYR A 126 17.13 29.88 -17.67
N ARG A 127 17.20 30.73 -18.69
CA ARG A 127 18.45 30.97 -19.44
C ARG A 127 19.06 29.65 -19.95
N ASN A 128 20.17 29.25 -19.35
CA ASN A 128 20.92 28.05 -19.72
C ASN A 128 20.65 26.87 -18.80
N PHE A 129 19.84 27.05 -17.75
CA PHE A 129 19.47 26.00 -16.83
C PHE A 129 18.15 25.37 -17.22
N ASP A 130 18.05 24.06 -17.09
CA ASP A 130 16.81 23.32 -17.19
C ASP A 130 16.62 22.40 -15.98
N LEU A 131 15.37 22.26 -15.57
CA LEU A 131 14.92 21.38 -14.50
C LEU A 131 13.79 20.50 -15.04
N THR A 132 13.92 19.19 -14.85
CA THR A 132 12.83 18.25 -15.10
C THR A 132 12.56 17.45 -13.82
N MET A 133 11.30 17.44 -13.37
CA MET A 133 10.86 16.66 -12.23
C MET A 133 9.67 15.78 -12.63
N LEU A 134 9.68 14.51 -12.24
CA LEU A 134 8.59 13.57 -12.41
C LEU A 134 8.26 12.93 -11.08
N MET A 135 7.04 13.12 -10.63
CA MET A 135 6.47 12.49 -9.43
C MET A 135 5.30 11.58 -9.80
N GLN A 136 5.12 10.53 -9.04
CA GLN A 136 4.03 9.57 -9.21
C GLN A 136 3.55 9.09 -7.84
N GLY A 137 2.25 8.91 -7.70
CA GLY A 137 1.66 8.37 -6.50
C GLY A 137 0.46 7.48 -6.78
N ALA A 138 0.17 6.64 -5.81
CA ALA A 138 -1.04 5.84 -5.75
C ALA A 138 -1.67 5.95 -4.37
N GLY A 139 -2.99 5.97 -4.34
CA GLY A 139 -3.76 6.13 -3.11
C GLY A 139 -4.95 5.18 -3.03
N MET A 140 -5.52 5.08 -1.82
CA MET A 140 -6.63 4.19 -1.51
C MET A 140 -6.29 2.73 -1.86
N VAL A 141 -5.10 2.30 -1.50
CA VAL A 141 -4.59 0.94 -1.70
C VAL A 141 -4.12 0.37 -0.36
N LYS A 142 -4.39 -0.89 -0.14
CA LYS A 142 -3.95 -1.63 1.03
C LYS A 142 -2.96 -2.71 0.64
N GLY A 143 -2.11 -3.10 1.56
CA GLY A 143 -1.21 -4.24 1.43
C GLY A 143 -1.32 -5.16 2.64
N VAL A 144 -1.06 -6.43 2.45
CA VAL A 144 -1.01 -7.40 3.56
C VAL A 144 0.46 -7.74 3.81
N THR A 145 0.88 -7.56 5.05
CA THR A 145 2.16 -8.08 5.50
C THR A 145 2.00 -9.58 5.73
N ALA A 146 2.67 -10.41 4.95
CA ALA A 146 2.51 -11.87 4.98
C ALA A 146 3.86 -12.59 4.81
N GLY A 147 3.85 -13.91 4.99
CA GLY A 147 5.03 -14.75 4.80
C GLY A 147 6.16 -14.43 5.80
N GLU A 148 7.39 -14.43 5.34
CA GLU A 148 8.59 -14.28 6.18
C GLU A 148 8.66 -12.94 6.95
N ILE A 149 7.94 -11.91 6.51
CA ILE A 149 7.89 -10.61 7.19
C ILE A 149 6.97 -10.66 8.42
N SER A 150 5.85 -11.38 8.33
CA SER A 150 4.86 -11.48 9.41
C SER A 150 5.06 -12.71 10.30
N GLN A 151 5.58 -13.82 9.73
CA GLN A 151 5.73 -15.07 10.44
C GLN A 151 7.17 -15.27 10.90
N ALA A 152 7.34 -15.30 12.22
CA ALA A 152 8.64 -15.51 12.82
C ALA A 152 9.24 -16.86 12.39
N PHE A 153 10.50 -16.83 11.98
CA PHE A 153 11.31 -18.01 11.59
C PHE A 153 10.76 -18.84 10.43
N MET A 154 9.82 -18.31 9.65
CA MET A 154 9.32 -18.96 8.46
C MET A 154 10.47 -19.26 7.49
N ASN A 155 10.52 -20.46 6.93
CA ASN A 155 11.57 -20.93 6.00
C ASN A 155 13.01 -20.76 6.54
N GLY A 156 13.20 -20.79 7.86
CA GLY A 156 14.52 -20.58 8.48
C GLY A 156 14.96 -19.10 8.49
N GLY A 157 14.05 -18.20 8.16
CA GLY A 157 14.29 -16.76 8.17
C GLY A 157 14.52 -16.20 9.58
N LYS A 158 14.87 -14.92 9.61
CA LYS A 158 15.03 -14.15 10.87
C LYS A 158 13.69 -13.48 11.20
N VAL A 159 13.55 -13.08 12.46
CA VAL A 159 12.47 -12.18 12.90
C VAL A 159 12.82 -10.73 12.59
N THR A 160 11.83 -9.90 12.32
CA THR A 160 12.00 -8.46 12.19
C THR A 160 12.11 -7.79 13.57
N GLU A 161 12.55 -6.54 13.59
CA GLU A 161 12.76 -5.78 14.83
C GLU A 161 11.47 -5.56 15.63
N GLU A 162 10.32 -5.48 14.96
CA GLU A 162 9.01 -5.31 15.58
C GLU A 162 8.68 -6.45 16.55
N TRP A 163 9.19 -7.65 16.32
CA TRP A 163 9.01 -8.79 17.22
C TRP A 163 9.75 -8.67 18.56
N LEU A 164 10.61 -7.67 18.73
CA LEU A 164 11.19 -7.35 20.04
C LEU A 164 10.13 -6.87 21.02
N ASP A 165 9.10 -6.16 20.52
CA ASP A 165 7.92 -5.74 21.31
C ASP A 165 6.77 -6.75 21.21
N ARG A 166 7.07 -8.03 21.31
CA ARG A 166 6.06 -9.09 21.38
C ARG A 166 5.52 -9.28 22.77
N TRP A 167 4.31 -9.81 22.84
CA TRP A 167 3.70 -10.22 24.09
C TRP A 167 4.53 -11.32 24.78
N THR A 168 4.79 -11.13 26.06
CA THR A 168 5.34 -12.11 27.01
C THR A 168 4.70 -11.88 28.36
N PRO A 169 4.77 -12.85 29.32
CA PRO A 169 4.28 -12.62 30.68
C PRO A 169 4.90 -11.40 31.38
N ASN A 170 6.08 -10.96 30.95
CA ASN A 170 6.77 -9.78 31.45
C ASN A 170 6.53 -8.51 30.63
N ASN A 171 5.89 -8.62 29.45
CA ASN A 171 5.53 -7.52 28.57
C ASN A 171 4.08 -7.72 28.04
N ILE A 172 3.10 -7.56 28.91
CA ILE A 172 1.69 -7.75 28.59
C ILE A 172 1.09 -6.65 27.72
N ASN A 173 1.72 -5.45 27.69
CA ASN A 173 1.26 -4.30 26.90
C ASN A 173 1.94 -4.20 25.54
N ALA A 174 2.47 -5.30 25.03
CA ALA A 174 3.15 -5.38 23.74
C ALA A 174 2.25 -4.99 22.57
N SER A 175 2.86 -4.47 21.51
CA SER A 175 2.17 -4.16 20.24
C SER A 175 2.12 -5.36 19.28
N TYR A 176 2.95 -6.39 19.52
CA TYR A 176 2.99 -7.62 18.70
C TYR A 176 2.48 -8.83 19.50
N PRO A 177 1.82 -9.78 18.83
CA PRO A 177 1.33 -10.98 19.49
C PRO A 177 2.48 -11.87 20.01
N ARG A 178 2.15 -12.88 20.81
CA ARG A 178 3.15 -13.86 21.25
C ARG A 178 3.83 -14.53 20.06
N LEU A 179 5.11 -14.82 20.20
CA LEU A 179 5.88 -15.56 19.23
C LEU A 179 5.40 -17.03 19.17
N THR A 180 5.16 -17.54 17.97
CA THR A 180 4.88 -18.95 17.72
C THR A 180 5.61 -19.42 16.49
N LEU A 181 6.09 -20.67 16.51
CA LEU A 181 6.76 -21.31 15.36
C LEU A 181 5.75 -21.98 14.43
N SER A 182 4.50 -22.12 14.85
CA SER A 182 3.47 -22.73 14.02
C SER A 182 3.01 -21.79 12.92
N SER A 183 3.23 -22.17 11.68
CA SER A 183 2.72 -21.44 10.50
C SER A 183 1.19 -21.43 10.40
N SER A 184 0.52 -22.38 11.07
CA SER A 184 -0.94 -22.43 11.18
C SER A 184 -1.49 -21.68 12.38
N SER A 185 -0.68 -20.87 13.07
CA SER A 185 -1.17 -20.06 14.18
C SER A 185 -2.22 -19.07 13.71
N ARG A 186 -3.28 -18.90 14.53
CA ARG A 186 -4.30 -17.87 14.34
C ARG A 186 -3.70 -16.46 14.22
N ASN A 187 -2.56 -16.19 14.88
CA ASN A 187 -1.90 -14.88 14.83
C ASN A 187 -1.43 -14.48 13.42
N TYR A 188 -1.31 -15.43 12.49
CA TYR A 188 -0.89 -15.17 11.11
C TYR A 188 -2.04 -15.16 10.09
N MET A 189 -3.28 -15.26 10.58
CA MET A 189 -4.45 -15.13 9.71
C MET A 189 -4.54 -13.73 9.12
N THR A 190 -5.05 -13.64 7.89
CA THR A 190 -5.31 -12.35 7.26
C THR A 190 -6.29 -11.56 8.14
N SER A 191 -5.82 -10.43 8.65
CA SER A 191 -6.58 -9.58 9.57
C SER A 191 -6.17 -8.13 9.44
N SER A 192 -6.96 -7.24 10.02
CA SER A 192 -6.65 -5.81 10.03
C SER A 192 -5.32 -5.50 10.73
N PHE A 193 -4.80 -6.40 11.57
CA PHE A 193 -3.46 -6.27 12.18
C PHE A 193 -2.35 -6.29 11.13
N TRP A 194 -2.48 -7.14 10.11
CA TRP A 194 -1.49 -7.31 9.04
C TRP A 194 -1.78 -6.46 7.80
N VAL A 195 -2.93 -5.79 7.75
CA VAL A 195 -3.30 -4.90 6.63
C VAL A 195 -2.77 -3.51 6.88
N GLN A 196 -1.94 -3.03 5.97
CA GLN A 196 -1.31 -1.72 6.04
C GLN A 196 -1.76 -0.81 4.90
N ASN A 197 -1.62 0.50 5.10
CA ASN A 197 -1.78 1.47 4.03
C ASN A 197 -0.58 1.39 3.09
N ALA A 198 -0.82 1.00 1.83
CA ALA A 198 0.19 0.88 0.79
C ALA A 198 0.20 2.10 -0.17
N SER A 199 -0.50 3.18 0.19
CA SER A 199 -0.45 4.43 -0.57
C SER A 199 0.95 5.02 -0.56
N TYR A 200 1.38 5.57 -1.69
CA TYR A 200 2.71 6.14 -1.81
C TYR A 200 2.74 7.37 -2.72
N LEU A 201 3.73 8.20 -2.49
CA LEU A 201 4.20 9.24 -3.38
C LEU A 201 5.70 9.05 -3.59
N LYS A 202 6.15 9.01 -4.84
CA LYS A 202 7.57 8.88 -5.16
C LYS A 202 8.02 9.86 -6.22
N MET A 203 9.22 10.38 -6.06
CA MET A 203 9.93 11.10 -7.11
C MET A 203 10.58 10.07 -8.03
N ARG A 204 10.15 10.03 -9.30
CA ARG A 204 10.68 9.10 -10.31
C ARG A 204 11.95 9.59 -10.94
N ASN A 205 12.01 10.89 -11.18
CA ASN A 205 13.16 11.54 -11.78
C ASN A 205 13.24 13.01 -11.32
N LEU A 206 14.43 13.43 -10.99
CA LEU A 206 14.79 14.83 -10.84
C LEU A 206 16.07 15.06 -11.64
N GLN A 207 16.03 15.92 -12.63
CA GLN A 207 17.17 16.24 -13.47
C GLN A 207 17.38 17.74 -13.52
N ILE A 208 18.61 18.17 -13.29
CA ILE A 208 19.05 19.55 -13.45
C ILE A 208 20.12 19.57 -14.55
N GLY A 209 19.90 20.37 -15.56
CA GLY A 209 20.83 20.53 -16.69
C GLY A 209 21.34 21.96 -16.81
N TYR A 210 22.51 22.09 -17.39
CA TYR A 210 23.10 23.36 -17.80
C TYR A 210 23.64 23.25 -19.21
N THR A 211 23.17 24.10 -20.11
CA THR A 211 23.66 24.17 -21.50
C THR A 211 24.73 25.28 -21.60
N ILE A 212 25.92 24.90 -21.97
CA ILE A 212 27.01 25.87 -22.08
C ILE A 212 26.75 26.84 -23.24
N PRO A 213 26.87 28.16 -23.01
CA PRO A 213 26.64 29.18 -24.05
C PRO A 213 27.55 28.97 -25.27
N LYS A 214 26.96 29.08 -26.47
CA LYS A 214 27.66 28.81 -27.73
C LYS A 214 28.95 29.61 -27.89
N HIS A 215 29.00 30.87 -27.45
CA HIS A 215 30.16 31.72 -27.56
C HIS A 215 31.42 31.18 -26.84
N LEU A 216 31.22 30.33 -25.80
CA LEU A 216 32.34 29.66 -25.12
C LEU A 216 32.83 28.40 -25.84
N LEU A 217 32.03 27.86 -26.74
CA LEU A 217 32.30 26.60 -27.44
C LEU A 217 32.88 26.81 -28.85
N THR A 218 32.82 28.02 -29.40
CA THR A 218 33.17 28.34 -30.78
C THR A 218 34.62 27.96 -31.10
N ASN A 219 35.53 28.16 -30.17
CA ASN A 219 36.95 27.84 -30.35
C ASN A 219 37.25 26.33 -30.29
N TRP A 220 36.29 25.51 -29.84
CA TRP A 220 36.47 24.07 -29.67
C TRP A 220 35.79 23.27 -30.78
N GLY A 221 35.14 23.92 -31.73
CA GLY A 221 34.40 23.26 -32.82
C GLY A 221 33.15 22.49 -32.34
N ILE A 222 32.70 22.77 -31.13
CA ILE A 222 31.53 22.10 -30.50
C ILE A 222 30.31 22.99 -30.69
N SER A 223 29.27 22.46 -31.33
CA SER A 223 28.03 23.21 -31.62
C SER A 223 27.08 23.30 -30.41
N ASN A 224 27.11 22.33 -29.54
CA ASN A 224 26.27 22.28 -28.30
C ASN A 224 26.89 21.33 -27.27
N LEU A 225 26.94 21.78 -26.01
CA LEU A 225 27.37 20.97 -24.88
C LEU A 225 26.43 21.22 -23.72
N ARG A 226 25.74 20.17 -23.26
CA ARG A 226 24.85 20.19 -22.08
C ARG A 226 25.37 19.22 -21.06
N LEU A 227 25.56 19.70 -19.84
CA LEU A 227 25.90 18.91 -18.67
C LEU A 227 24.61 18.74 -17.83
N TYR A 228 24.40 17.57 -17.28
CA TYR A 228 23.26 17.34 -16.41
C TYR A 228 23.58 16.37 -15.27
N CYS A 229 22.89 16.56 -14.16
CA CYS A 229 22.84 15.62 -13.06
C CYS A 229 21.41 15.09 -12.92
N SER A 230 21.25 13.80 -12.76
CA SER A 230 19.93 13.20 -12.55
C SER A 230 19.93 12.29 -11.33
N ILE A 231 18.83 12.39 -10.57
CA ILE A 231 18.52 11.50 -9.47
C ILE A 231 17.30 10.70 -9.89
N ALA A 232 17.48 9.39 -10.06
CA ALA A 232 16.40 8.47 -10.34
C ALA A 232 16.03 7.72 -9.07
N VAL A 233 14.73 7.75 -8.71
CA VAL A 233 14.13 6.99 -7.61
C VAL A 233 14.49 7.48 -6.20
N SER A 234 13.57 8.23 -5.62
CA SER A 234 13.44 8.35 -4.18
C SER A 234 12.12 7.71 -3.77
N TYR A 235 12.15 6.77 -2.82
CA TYR A 235 10.95 6.21 -2.23
C TYR A 235 10.54 7.03 -1.03
N THR A 236 9.31 7.52 -1.03
CA THR A 236 8.69 8.08 0.16
C THR A 236 7.48 7.23 0.48
N HIS A 237 7.56 6.44 1.54
CA HIS A 237 6.40 5.75 2.08
C HIS A 237 5.63 6.71 2.96
N LEU A 238 4.36 6.95 2.63
CA LEU A 238 3.44 7.62 3.53
C LEU A 238 2.98 6.57 4.55
N ARG A 239 3.66 6.48 5.69
CA ARG A 239 3.10 5.81 6.86
C ARG A 239 1.99 6.71 7.41
N ALA A 240 0.77 6.22 7.43
CA ALA A 240 -0.34 6.77 8.22
C ALA A 240 -0.44 6.01 9.51
#